data_91b84e4e91e58e361f1f5e168d8a3473
#
_entry.id   91b84e4e91e58e361f1f5e168d8a3473
#
_cell.length_a   1.000
_cell.length_b   1.000
_cell.length_c   1.000
_cell.angle_alpha   90.00
_cell.angle_beta   90.00
_cell.angle_gamma   90.00
#
_symmetry.space_group_name_H-M   'P 1'
#
loop_
_entity.id
_entity.type
_entity.pdbx_description
1 polymer ?
#
loop_
_entity_poly.entity_id
_entity_poly.type
_entity_poly.pdbx_seq_one_letter_code
_entity_poly.pdbx_strand_id
1 'polypeptide(L)'
;ALPIALLALVNEGHTSWAELERLLSQKPAEIGRLEGHPASLEVDQVADLVLVDPGASSVFSVADLKGMSHNSPFLDMELPGRVAYTVRRGYLTLDDGELVSAPAVAAAAQEATR
;
A
#
# COMPACT_ATOMS: atom_id res chain seq x y z
N ALA A 1 7.73 0.78 -3.02
CA ALA A 1 8.30 1.68 -2.00
C ALA A 1 8.34 1.02 -0.62
N LEU A 2 7.22 0.44 -0.12
CA LEU A 2 7.10 -0.09 1.24
C LEU A 2 8.19 -1.13 1.59
N PRO A 3 8.44 -2.21 0.81
CA PRO A 3 9.46 -3.20 1.16
C PRO A 3 10.86 -2.61 1.31
N ILE A 4 11.21 -1.64 0.48
CA ILE A 4 12.52 -0.97 0.55
C ILE A 4 12.62 -0.10 1.81
N ALA A 5 11.55 0.62 2.15
CA ALA A 5 11.50 1.42 3.36
C ALA A 5 11.54 0.54 4.63
N LEU A 6 10.90 -0.63 4.60
CA LEU A 6 11.01 -1.62 5.68
C LEU A 6 12.45 -2.10 5.86
N LEU A 7 13.10 -2.50 4.76
CA LEU A 7 14.49 -2.96 4.79
C LEU A 7 15.43 -1.89 5.34
N ALA A 8 15.35 -0.68 4.77
CA ALA A 8 16.33 0.38 5.05
C ALA A 8 16.08 1.15 6.35
N LEU A 9 14.85 1.17 6.85
CA LEU A 9 14.49 2.04 7.97
C LEU A 9 14.02 1.26 9.21
N VAL A 10 13.07 0.33 9.02
CA VAL A 10 12.48 -0.38 10.16
C VAL A 10 13.37 -1.53 10.61
N ASN A 11 13.84 -2.36 9.69
CA ASN A 11 14.68 -3.51 10.04
C ASN A 11 16.04 -3.10 10.57
N GLU A 12 16.59 -1.99 10.10
CA GLU A 12 17.83 -1.40 10.62
C GLU A 12 17.61 -0.62 11.93
N GLY A 13 16.38 -0.52 12.42
CA GLY A 13 16.06 0.14 13.69
C GLY A 13 16.11 1.68 13.64
N HIS A 14 16.13 2.28 12.45
CA HIS A 14 16.15 3.74 12.29
C HIS A 14 14.78 4.38 12.55
N THR A 15 13.69 3.62 12.39
CA THR A 15 12.34 4.11 12.66
C THR A 15 11.41 2.98 13.10
N SER A 16 10.23 3.36 13.63
CA SER A 16 9.16 2.43 13.96
C SER A 16 8.14 2.28 12.80
N TRP A 17 7.29 1.27 12.89
CA TRP A 17 6.16 1.11 11.98
C TRP A 17 5.22 2.33 11.99
N ALA A 18 4.92 2.87 13.16
CA ALA A 18 4.06 4.04 13.29
C ALA A 18 4.66 5.28 12.62
N GLU A 19 5.97 5.48 12.79
CA GLU A 19 6.65 6.59 12.13
C GLU A 19 6.75 6.38 10.61
N LEU A 20 6.96 5.13 10.16
CA LEU A 20 6.95 4.82 8.73
C LEU A 20 5.59 5.10 8.10
N GLU A 21 4.49 4.72 8.77
CA GLU A 21 3.12 5.06 8.31
C GLU A 21 2.95 6.59 8.20
N ARG A 22 3.37 7.33 9.23
CA ARG A 22 3.31 8.78 9.23
C ARG A 22 4.07 9.40 8.05
N LEU A 23 5.26 8.89 7.75
CA LEU A 23 6.11 9.39 6.65
C LEU A 23 5.56 9.03 5.26
N LEU A 24 4.92 7.87 5.11
CA LEU A 24 4.43 7.41 3.80
C LEU A 24 2.98 7.82 3.51
N SER A 25 2.19 8.14 4.53
CA SER A 25 0.76 8.44 4.42
C SER A 25 0.40 9.82 4.94
N GLN A 26 0.48 10.05 6.24
CA GLN A 26 -0.01 11.27 6.88
C GLN A 26 0.74 12.52 6.39
N LYS A 27 2.07 12.51 6.40
CA LYS A 27 2.87 13.67 6.00
C LYS A 27 2.69 14.06 4.54
N PRO A 28 2.71 13.13 3.56
CA PRO A 28 2.36 13.45 2.19
C PRO A 28 0.96 14.04 2.03
N ALA A 29 -0.03 13.53 2.77
CA ALA A 29 -1.39 14.06 2.73
C ALA A 29 -1.49 15.48 3.28
N GLU A 30 -0.82 15.77 4.41
CA GLU A 30 -0.72 17.12 4.99
C GLU A 30 -0.07 18.11 4.00
N ILE A 31 1.08 17.73 3.42
CA ILE A 31 1.81 18.56 2.45
C ILE A 31 0.97 18.79 1.20
N GLY A 32 0.30 17.74 0.70
CA GLY A 32 -0.59 17.81 -0.46
C GLY A 32 -1.94 18.46 -0.17
N ARG A 33 -2.24 18.79 1.10
CA ARG A 33 -3.54 19.33 1.53
C ARG A 33 -4.72 18.49 1.03
N LEU A 34 -4.59 17.16 1.15
CA LEU A 34 -5.62 16.23 0.70
C LEU A 34 -6.78 16.23 1.69
N GLU A 35 -7.90 16.81 1.28
CA GLU A 35 -9.14 16.78 2.06
C GLU A 35 -9.72 15.36 2.12
N GLY A 36 -10.24 14.98 3.29
CA GLY A 36 -10.86 13.66 3.49
C GLY A 36 -9.88 12.48 3.54
N HIS A 37 -8.57 12.75 3.65
CA HIS A 37 -7.61 11.69 3.95
C HIS A 37 -7.73 11.34 5.44
N PRO A 38 -8.09 10.09 5.81
CA PRO A 38 -8.21 9.71 7.21
C PRO A 38 -6.82 9.77 7.87
N ALA A 39 -6.70 10.59 8.89
CA ALA A 39 -5.47 10.70 9.68
C ALA A 39 -5.31 9.51 10.66
N SER A 40 -6.38 8.75 10.88
CA SER A 40 -6.44 7.63 11.83
C SER A 40 -7.47 6.60 11.38
N LEU A 41 -7.35 5.38 11.91
CA LEU A 41 -8.35 4.32 11.74
C LEU A 41 -9.43 4.49 12.81
N GLU A 42 -10.54 5.11 12.45
CA GLU A 42 -11.67 5.32 13.34
C GLU A 42 -12.94 4.70 12.76
N VAL A 43 -13.87 4.34 13.65
CA VAL A 43 -15.19 3.84 13.26
C VAL A 43 -15.93 4.95 12.49
N ASP A 44 -16.70 4.56 11.48
CA ASP A 44 -17.49 5.44 10.61
C ASP A 44 -16.69 6.31 9.63
N GLN A 45 -15.39 6.11 9.54
CA GLN A 45 -14.59 6.74 8.48
C GLN A 45 -14.59 5.95 7.18
N VAL A 46 -14.39 6.65 6.07
CA VAL A 46 -14.20 6.02 4.76
C VAL A 46 -12.97 5.11 4.82
N ALA A 47 -13.15 3.84 4.48
CA ALA A 47 -12.07 2.87 4.52
C ALA A 47 -11.09 3.08 3.37
N ASP A 48 -9.96 3.70 3.68
CA ASP A 48 -8.75 3.74 2.85
C ASP A 48 -7.65 3.03 3.65
N LEU A 49 -7.42 1.73 3.35
CA LEU A 49 -6.64 0.84 4.19
C LEU A 49 -5.63 0.05 3.36
N VAL A 50 -4.49 -0.20 3.96
CA VAL A 50 -3.48 -1.14 3.45
C VAL A 50 -3.16 -2.15 4.55
N LEU A 51 -3.30 -3.44 4.25
CA LEU A 51 -2.88 -4.52 5.13
C LEU A 51 -1.55 -5.06 4.64
N VAL A 52 -0.59 -5.09 5.54
CA VAL A 52 0.78 -5.53 5.26
C VAL A 52 1.09 -6.78 6.05
N ASP A 53 1.67 -7.77 5.39
CA ASP A 53 2.30 -8.92 6.04
C ASP A 53 3.80 -8.60 6.23
N PRO A 54 4.23 -8.28 7.45
CA PRO A 54 5.63 -7.93 7.72
C PRO A 54 6.56 -9.15 7.72
N GLY A 55 6.02 -10.36 7.90
CA GLY A 55 6.78 -11.60 7.94
C GLY A 55 7.04 -12.21 6.56
N ALA A 56 6.35 -11.74 5.53
CA ALA A 56 6.59 -12.19 4.17
C ALA A 56 7.91 -11.61 3.62
N SER A 57 8.55 -12.35 2.74
CA SER A 57 9.61 -11.83 1.87
C SER A 57 9.43 -12.34 0.46
N SER A 58 9.92 -11.59 -0.51
CA SER A 58 9.91 -12.01 -1.92
C SER A 58 11.06 -11.41 -2.69
N VAL A 59 11.53 -12.12 -3.71
CA VAL A 59 12.53 -11.58 -4.63
C VAL A 59 11.83 -10.63 -5.60
N PHE A 60 12.28 -9.38 -5.62
CA PHE A 60 11.74 -8.36 -6.51
C PHE A 60 12.19 -8.59 -7.95
N SER A 61 11.26 -8.78 -8.84
CA SER A 61 11.50 -9.15 -10.24
C SER A 61 10.96 -8.12 -11.22
N VAL A 62 11.30 -8.27 -12.50
CA VAL A 62 10.75 -7.45 -13.58
C VAL A 62 9.21 -7.56 -13.66
N ALA A 63 8.65 -8.71 -13.31
CA ALA A 63 7.19 -8.93 -13.31
C ALA A 63 6.44 -8.04 -12.29
N ASP A 64 7.14 -7.59 -11.25
CA ASP A 64 6.57 -6.70 -10.22
C ASP A 64 6.51 -5.24 -10.67
N LEU A 65 7.26 -4.90 -11.73
CA LEU A 65 7.24 -3.57 -12.32
C LEU A 65 5.99 -3.39 -13.19
N LYS A 66 5.11 -2.47 -12.80
CA LYS A 66 3.86 -2.19 -13.53
C LYS A 66 3.98 -1.04 -14.52
N GLY A 67 5.14 -0.38 -14.57
CA GLY A 67 5.44 0.69 -15.52
C GLY A 67 6.12 0.19 -16.79
N MET A 68 6.38 1.13 -17.71
CA MET A 68 7.09 0.83 -18.97
C MET A 68 8.60 0.65 -18.77
N SER A 69 9.17 1.18 -17.68
CA SER A 69 10.60 1.04 -17.37
C SER A 69 10.86 -0.26 -16.63
N HIS A 70 11.86 -1.00 -17.09
CA HIS A 70 12.35 -2.21 -16.42
C HIS A 70 13.68 -1.97 -15.68
N ASN A 71 14.07 -0.71 -15.51
CA ASN A 71 15.30 -0.34 -14.82
C ASN A 71 14.99 -0.05 -13.34
N SER A 72 15.51 -0.91 -12.46
CA SER A 72 15.44 -0.74 -11.02
C SER A 72 16.71 -1.27 -10.36
N PRO A 73 17.34 -0.54 -9.43
CA PRO A 73 18.50 -1.02 -8.68
C PRO A 73 18.15 -2.13 -7.67
N PHE A 74 16.87 -2.43 -7.50
CA PHE A 74 16.37 -3.42 -6.52
C PHE A 74 15.99 -4.75 -7.15
N LEU A 75 16.20 -4.93 -8.46
CA LEU A 75 15.97 -6.21 -9.13
C LEU A 75 16.82 -7.31 -8.50
N ASP A 76 16.22 -8.50 -8.42
CA ASP A 76 16.80 -9.71 -7.83
C ASP A 76 17.15 -9.60 -6.33
N MET A 77 16.74 -8.52 -5.67
CA MET A 77 16.88 -8.40 -4.21
C MET A 77 15.70 -9.07 -3.49
N GLU A 78 16.01 -9.79 -2.43
CA GLU A 78 15.00 -10.24 -1.48
C GLU A 78 14.56 -9.06 -0.61
N LEU A 79 13.28 -8.73 -0.67
CA LEU A 79 12.69 -7.60 0.03
C LEU A 79 11.66 -8.08 1.07
N PRO A 80 11.71 -7.52 2.30
CA PRO A 80 10.78 -7.86 3.37
C PRO A 80 9.43 -7.18 3.18
N GLY A 81 8.40 -7.83 3.70
CA GLY A 81 7.05 -7.29 3.76
C GLY A 81 6.31 -7.36 2.44
N ARG A 82 5.04 -7.69 2.52
CA ARG A 82 4.13 -7.77 1.38
C ARG A 82 2.86 -6.99 1.68
N VAL A 83 2.39 -6.20 0.73
CA VAL A 83 1.02 -5.67 0.79
C VAL A 83 0.08 -6.82 0.40
N ALA A 84 -0.73 -7.26 1.35
CA ALA A 84 -1.69 -8.33 1.14
C ALA A 84 -3.01 -7.78 0.59
N TYR A 85 -3.54 -6.73 1.21
CA TYR A 85 -4.82 -6.14 0.82
C TYR A 85 -4.73 -4.63 0.72
N THR A 86 -5.46 -4.06 -0.22
CA THR A 86 -5.67 -2.62 -0.33
C THR A 86 -7.16 -2.35 -0.52
N VAL A 87 -7.70 -1.52 0.36
CA VAL A 87 -9.07 -1.02 0.28
C VAL A 87 -9.02 0.47 0.00
N ARG A 88 -9.75 0.92 -1.01
CA ARG A 88 -9.88 2.33 -1.34
C ARG A 88 -11.35 2.73 -1.36
N ARG A 89 -11.71 3.69 -0.52
CA ARG A 89 -13.11 4.15 -0.34
C ARG A 89 -14.08 3.00 -0.12
N GLY A 90 -13.66 2.00 0.68
CA GLY A 90 -14.45 0.82 0.97
C GLY A 90 -14.41 -0.29 -0.10
N TYR A 91 -13.70 -0.09 -1.23
CA TYR A 91 -13.59 -1.10 -2.29
C TYR A 91 -12.25 -1.81 -2.24
N LEU A 92 -12.28 -3.13 -2.30
CA LEU A 92 -11.08 -3.95 -2.40
C LEU A 92 -10.45 -3.77 -3.78
N THR A 93 -9.21 -3.28 -3.82
CA THR A 93 -8.45 -3.03 -5.05
C THR A 93 -7.25 -3.95 -5.20
N LEU A 94 -6.78 -4.52 -4.10
CA LEU A 94 -5.78 -5.58 -4.06
C LEU A 94 -6.30 -6.67 -3.12
N ASP A 95 -6.33 -7.92 -3.58
CA ASP A 95 -6.79 -9.10 -2.86
C ASP A 95 -5.67 -10.14 -2.81
N ASP A 96 -5.15 -10.43 -1.63
CA ASP A 96 -4.00 -11.31 -1.38
C ASP A 96 -2.81 -11.10 -2.34
N GLY A 97 -2.51 -9.83 -2.62
CA GLY A 97 -1.41 -9.43 -3.51
C GLY A 97 -1.77 -9.38 -4.99
N GLU A 98 -2.98 -9.76 -5.40
CA GLU A 98 -3.45 -9.68 -6.77
C GLU A 98 -4.35 -8.46 -7.00
N LEU A 99 -4.16 -7.77 -8.13
CA LEU A 99 -4.99 -6.61 -8.46
C LEU A 99 -6.41 -7.06 -8.83
N VAL A 100 -7.38 -6.50 -8.14
CA VAL A 100 -8.80 -6.67 -8.50
C VAL A 100 -9.07 -5.89 -9.79
N SER A 101 -9.77 -6.52 -10.74
CA SER A 101 -10.04 -5.90 -12.03
C SER A 101 -10.93 -4.65 -11.91
N ALA A 102 -10.66 -3.64 -12.71
CA ALA A 102 -11.44 -2.40 -12.72
C ALA A 102 -12.95 -2.60 -12.93
N PRO A 103 -13.43 -3.55 -13.77
CA PRO A 103 -14.85 -3.87 -13.87
C PRO A 103 -15.48 -4.37 -12.57
N ALA A 104 -14.75 -5.18 -11.79
CA ALA A 104 -15.24 -5.68 -10.50
C ALA A 104 -15.36 -4.56 -9.47
N VAL A 105 -14.38 -3.67 -9.41
CA VAL A 105 -14.43 -2.48 -8.54
C VAL A 105 -15.58 -1.55 -8.92
N ALA A 106 -15.79 -1.32 -10.22
CA ALA A 106 -16.88 -0.48 -10.71
C ALA A 106 -18.27 -1.08 -10.41
N ALA A 107 -18.43 -2.40 -10.54
CA ALA A 107 -19.68 -3.09 -10.22
C ALA A 107 -20.01 -2.97 -8.73
N ALA A 108 -19.06 -3.20 -7.85
CA ALA A 108 -19.24 -3.04 -6.41
C ALA A 108 -19.61 -1.59 -6.03
N ALA A 109 -19.00 -0.60 -6.69
CA ALA A 109 -19.32 0.81 -6.49
C ALA A 109 -20.78 1.16 -6.85
N GLN A 110 -21.31 0.55 -7.90
CA GLN A 110 -22.71 0.77 -8.33
C GLN A 110 -23.73 0.13 -7.40
N GLU A 111 -23.42 -1.03 -6.82
CA GLU A 111 -24.30 -1.70 -5.85
C GLU A 111 -24.40 -0.94 -4.53
N ALA A 112 -23.31 -0.34 -4.06
CA ALA A 112 -23.29 0.43 -2.82
C ALA A 112 -24.03 1.78 -2.91
N THR A 113 -24.35 2.26 -4.12
CA THR A 113 -25.07 3.52 -4.37
C THR A 113 -26.58 3.30 -4.52
N ARG A 114 -27.04 2.07 -4.49
CA ARG A 114 -28.47 1.69 -4.52
C ARG A 114 -29.04 1.49 -3.12
#